data_189d5f51ecb8ec06d982feefe0e3aecc
#
_entry.id   189d5f51ecb8ec06d982feefe0e3aecc
#
_cell.length_a   1.000
_cell.length_b   1.000
_cell.length_c   1.000
_cell.angle_alpha   90.00
_cell.angle_beta   90.00
_cell.angle_gamma   90.00
#
_symmetry.space_group_name_H-M   'P 1'
#
loop_
_entity.id
_entity.type
_entity.pdbx_description
1 polymer ?
#
loop_
_entity_poly.entity_id
_entity_poly.type
_entity_poly.pdbx_seq_one_letter_code
_entity_poly.pdbx_strand_id
1 'polypeptide(L)'
;MKKQVLILSILMLCSFLATQAQTKETRNVSTFTKISFRVPGKIYVRQGSPQKVVIEGKKEILKEIETDVDGSRLVIETDDKWDWNLWKDDDDEVIVYITVKDIDGLSVGGSGDLIGETKIITDDINLNVSGSGSMKVEVEASGDMEGDVSGSGNIDVRGKCKSFNSDVSGSGKAIVSLSISGNADFGVSGSGKIEADGSASSVKTSISGSGKVLAANLETNSCEVRISGSGDVEINVKNELDAIISGSGSVRYKGNPSKVNSASSGSGNVRKL
;
A
#
# COMPACT_ATOMS: atom_id res chain seq x y z
N MET A 1 -50.95 15.76 40.59
CA MET A 1 -49.52 16.04 40.86
C MET A 1 -48.59 14.87 40.52
N LYS A 2 -48.88 13.61 40.87
CA LYS A 2 -47.96 12.47 40.55
C LYS A 2 -47.78 12.16 39.05
N LYS A 3 -48.76 12.42 38.18
CA LYS A 3 -48.65 12.22 36.72
C LYS A 3 -47.85 13.30 36.03
N GLN A 4 -47.83 14.53 36.51
CA GLN A 4 -47.02 15.61 35.96
C GLN A 4 -45.53 15.49 36.27
N VAL A 5 -45.19 14.94 37.42
CA VAL A 5 -43.79 14.66 37.78
C VAL A 5 -43.19 13.54 36.97
N LEU A 6 -43.99 12.51 36.57
CA LEU A 6 -43.55 11.41 35.75
C LEU A 6 -43.24 11.84 34.31
N ILE A 7 -44.03 12.75 33.75
CA ILE A 7 -43.82 13.30 32.39
C ILE A 7 -42.57 14.20 32.35
N LEU A 8 -42.34 14.97 33.41
CA LEU A 8 -41.15 15.83 33.50
C LEU A 8 -39.86 15.02 33.65
N SER A 9 -39.88 13.87 34.35
CA SER A 9 -38.73 12.98 34.49
C SER A 9 -38.40 12.20 33.19
N ILE A 10 -39.42 11.87 32.37
CA ILE A 10 -39.19 11.24 31.05
C ILE A 10 -38.65 12.26 30.03
N LEU A 11 -39.08 13.53 30.07
CA LEU A 11 -38.54 14.58 29.23
C LEU A 11 -37.06 14.91 29.58
N MET A 12 -36.68 14.80 30.86
CA MET A 12 -35.34 15.07 31.34
C MET A 12 -34.36 13.91 31.02
N LEU A 13 -34.85 12.68 30.80
CA LEU A 13 -34.04 11.51 30.44
C LEU A 13 -33.74 11.43 28.94
N CYS A 14 -34.54 12.12 28.07
CA CYS A 14 -34.29 12.18 26.62
C CYS A 14 -33.22 13.19 26.19
N SER A 15 -32.71 14.03 27.11
CA SER A 15 -31.74 15.07 26.76
C SER A 15 -30.25 14.66 26.93
N PHE A 16 -29.97 13.40 27.32
CA PHE A 16 -28.59 12.95 27.56
C PHE A 16 -28.01 11.97 26.51
N LEU A 17 -28.68 11.79 25.39
CA LEU A 17 -28.06 11.14 24.25
C LEU A 17 -27.50 12.22 23.30
N ALA A 18 -26.54 12.99 23.79
CA ALA A 18 -25.62 13.70 22.92
C ALA A 18 -24.72 12.63 22.27
N THR A 19 -25.21 12.00 21.20
CA THR A 19 -24.34 11.28 20.28
C THR A 19 -23.27 12.28 19.86
N GLN A 20 -22.02 12.00 20.17
CA GLN A 20 -20.87 12.76 19.65
C GLN A 20 -20.90 12.62 18.13
N ALA A 21 -21.57 13.53 17.47
CA ALA A 21 -21.71 13.52 16.02
C ALA A 21 -20.32 13.76 15.42
N GLN A 22 -19.85 12.84 14.61
CA GLN A 22 -18.65 13.06 13.81
C GLN A 22 -18.83 14.33 12.97
N THR A 23 -17.84 15.19 12.98
CA THR A 23 -17.84 16.45 12.24
C THR A 23 -17.18 16.24 10.88
N LYS A 24 -17.78 16.77 9.82
CA LYS A 24 -17.15 16.80 8.48
C LYS A 24 -16.69 18.21 8.18
N GLU A 25 -15.41 18.32 7.82
CA GLU A 25 -14.80 19.58 7.41
C GLU A 25 -14.26 19.49 5.99
N THR A 26 -14.59 20.46 5.15
CA THR A 26 -13.98 20.60 3.83
C THR A 26 -12.74 21.45 3.93
N ARG A 27 -11.60 20.95 3.49
CA ARG A 27 -10.33 21.66 3.44
C ARG A 27 -10.13 22.32 2.08
N ASN A 28 -9.88 23.62 2.07
CA ASN A 28 -9.56 24.37 0.86
C ASN A 28 -8.05 24.33 0.65
N VAL A 29 -7.59 23.58 -0.33
CA VAL A 29 -6.19 23.39 -0.66
C VAL A 29 -5.93 23.69 -2.12
N SER A 30 -4.70 24.08 -2.47
CA SER A 30 -4.27 24.26 -3.86
C SER A 30 -4.31 22.93 -4.63
N THR A 31 -4.09 22.98 -5.94
CA THR A 31 -4.07 21.76 -6.78
C THR A 31 -2.88 20.86 -6.44
N PHE A 32 -3.12 19.55 -6.46
CA PHE A 32 -2.09 18.53 -6.20
C PHE A 32 -2.34 17.30 -7.09
N THR A 33 -1.30 16.48 -7.25
CA THR A 33 -1.34 15.19 -7.94
C THR A 33 -0.80 14.06 -7.07
N LYS A 34 -0.15 14.40 -5.95
CA LYS A 34 0.41 13.45 -4.99
C LYS A 34 -0.28 13.59 -3.64
N ILE A 35 -0.44 12.45 -2.94
CA ILE A 35 -1.06 12.42 -1.62
C ILE A 35 -0.12 11.72 -0.64
N SER A 36 0.12 12.34 0.52
CA SER A 36 0.83 11.77 1.64
C SER A 36 -0.07 11.78 2.87
N PHE A 37 -0.46 10.60 3.34
CA PHE A 37 -1.32 10.40 4.50
C PHE A 37 -0.51 9.83 5.65
N ARG A 38 -0.40 10.59 6.76
CA ARG A 38 0.44 10.25 7.92
C ARG A 38 -0.34 10.22 9.23
N VAL A 39 -1.65 10.15 9.13
CA VAL A 39 -2.56 10.12 10.28
C VAL A 39 -3.05 8.69 10.51
N PRO A 40 -3.18 8.20 11.76
CA PRO A 40 -3.92 6.99 12.02
C PRO A 40 -5.38 7.17 11.58
N GLY A 41 -5.92 6.22 10.79
CA GLY A 41 -7.28 6.32 10.26
C GLY A 41 -7.36 5.86 8.82
N LYS A 42 -8.43 6.24 8.13
CA LYS A 42 -8.68 5.81 6.75
C LYS A 42 -8.70 6.97 5.77
N ILE A 43 -8.14 6.75 4.60
CA ILE A 43 -8.26 7.69 3.49
C ILE A 43 -8.84 6.98 2.27
N TYR A 44 -9.91 7.55 1.73
CA TYR A 44 -10.55 7.11 0.50
C TYR A 44 -10.17 8.07 -0.63
N VAL A 45 -9.56 7.53 -1.68
CA VAL A 45 -9.08 8.31 -2.82
C VAL A 45 -9.86 7.95 -4.06
N ARG A 46 -10.43 8.96 -4.71
CA ARG A 46 -11.17 8.85 -5.97
C ARG A 46 -10.52 9.73 -7.02
N GLN A 47 -10.21 9.15 -8.17
CA GLN A 47 -9.84 9.95 -9.33
C GLN A 47 -11.10 10.56 -9.96
N GLY A 48 -11.14 11.89 -10.10
CA GLY A 48 -12.29 12.59 -10.64
C GLY A 48 -12.25 14.11 -10.42
N SER A 49 -13.34 14.77 -10.75
CA SER A 49 -13.49 16.24 -10.66
C SER A 49 -14.88 16.59 -10.12
N PRO A 50 -15.05 17.74 -9.40
CA PRO A 50 -14.00 18.70 -9.02
C PRO A 50 -13.12 18.17 -7.89
N GLN A 51 -11.90 18.78 -7.73
CA GLN A 51 -11.02 18.50 -6.60
C GLN A 51 -11.73 18.82 -5.28
N LYS A 52 -11.65 17.87 -4.34
CA LYS A 52 -12.28 18.02 -3.03
C LYS A 52 -11.50 17.23 -1.98
N VAL A 53 -11.31 17.84 -0.80
CA VAL A 53 -10.75 17.19 0.37
C VAL A 53 -11.73 17.38 1.52
N VAL A 54 -12.20 16.29 2.11
CA VAL A 54 -13.11 16.29 3.25
C VAL A 54 -12.51 15.41 4.34
N ILE A 55 -12.46 15.92 5.57
CA ILE A 55 -12.00 15.18 6.73
C ILE A 55 -13.17 15.01 7.69
N GLU A 56 -13.36 13.81 8.21
CA GLU A 56 -14.42 13.42 9.14
C GLU A 56 -13.78 12.84 10.41
N GLY A 57 -14.27 13.28 11.57
CA GLY A 57 -13.81 12.82 12.87
C GLY A 57 -14.36 13.64 14.02
N LYS A 58 -13.89 13.40 15.23
CA LYS A 58 -14.22 14.25 16.38
C LYS A 58 -13.61 15.65 16.20
N LYS A 59 -14.35 16.69 16.55
CA LYS A 59 -13.96 18.09 16.33
C LYS A 59 -12.61 18.44 16.98
N GLU A 60 -12.32 17.87 18.12
CA GLU A 60 -11.07 18.07 18.85
C GLU A 60 -9.89 17.51 18.06
N ILE A 61 -10.04 16.32 17.49
CA ILE A 61 -9.02 15.64 16.66
C ILE A 61 -8.79 16.40 15.35
N LEU A 62 -9.89 16.85 14.70
CA LEU A 62 -9.79 17.57 13.43
C LEU A 62 -9.01 18.87 13.50
N LYS A 63 -8.88 19.47 14.69
CA LYS A 63 -8.07 20.68 14.92
C LYS A 63 -6.58 20.40 14.90
N GLU A 64 -6.19 19.19 15.26
CA GLU A 64 -4.79 18.74 15.31
C GLU A 64 -4.32 18.20 13.95
N ILE A 65 -5.23 18.10 12.96
CA ILE A 65 -4.87 17.60 11.62
C ILE A 65 -4.58 18.78 10.70
N GLU A 66 -3.35 18.83 10.27
CA GLU A 66 -2.88 19.76 9.25
C GLU A 66 -3.11 19.18 7.85
N THR A 67 -3.34 20.07 6.90
CA THR A 67 -3.65 19.73 5.51
C THR A 67 -3.00 20.76 4.60
N ASP A 68 -1.78 20.50 4.18
CA ASP A 68 -1.00 21.42 3.39
C ASP A 68 -0.58 20.85 2.05
N VAL A 69 -0.34 21.71 1.07
CA VAL A 69 0.17 21.32 -0.23
C VAL A 69 1.58 21.88 -0.41
N ASP A 70 2.54 20.96 -0.43
CA ASP A 70 3.93 21.24 -0.75
C ASP A 70 4.24 20.84 -2.19
N GLY A 71 4.44 21.83 -3.05
CA GLY A 71 4.57 21.63 -4.50
C GLY A 71 3.32 21.00 -5.10
N SER A 72 3.42 19.75 -5.53
CA SER A 72 2.29 18.96 -6.05
C SER A 72 1.76 17.92 -5.06
N ARG A 73 2.23 17.90 -3.81
CA ARG A 73 1.89 16.89 -2.81
C ARG A 73 0.99 17.47 -1.72
N LEU A 74 -0.22 16.92 -1.59
CA LEU A 74 -1.06 17.12 -0.42
C LEU A 74 -0.49 16.28 0.74
N VAL A 75 -0.14 16.92 1.84
CA VAL A 75 0.29 16.28 3.09
C VAL A 75 -0.83 16.41 4.10
N ILE A 76 -1.22 15.30 4.68
CA ILE A 76 -2.21 15.22 5.76
C ILE A 76 -1.50 14.56 6.93
N GLU A 77 -1.23 15.34 7.96
CA GLU A 77 -0.46 14.92 9.13
C GLU A 77 -0.99 15.55 10.41
N THR A 78 -0.44 15.15 11.52
CA THR A 78 -0.76 15.73 12.83
C THR A 78 0.28 16.80 13.17
N ASP A 79 -0.11 17.83 13.92
CA ASP A 79 0.82 18.83 14.48
C ASP A 79 1.91 18.10 15.32
N ASP A 80 3.10 18.67 15.38
CA ASP A 80 4.24 18.19 16.18
C ASP A 80 3.93 18.10 17.70
N LYS A 81 2.90 18.80 18.17
CA LYS A 81 2.44 18.81 19.57
C LYS A 81 1.40 17.74 19.89
N TRP A 82 1.27 16.77 19.05
CA TRP A 82 0.30 15.69 19.10
C TRP A 82 0.08 15.08 20.49
N ASP A 83 -1.15 15.11 20.99
CA ASP A 83 -1.54 14.46 22.25
C ASP A 83 -2.15 13.07 21.95
N TRP A 84 -1.38 11.99 22.16
CA TRP A 84 -1.83 10.61 22.05
C TRP A 84 -3.03 10.27 22.96
N ASN A 85 -3.34 11.11 23.95
CA ASN A 85 -4.51 10.90 24.81
C ASN A 85 -5.83 11.20 24.10
N LEU A 86 -5.81 11.88 22.95
CA LEU A 86 -7.00 12.16 22.16
C LEU A 86 -7.50 10.96 21.34
N TRP A 87 -6.69 9.88 21.22
CA TRP A 87 -6.97 8.70 20.39
C TRP A 87 -7.12 7.43 21.25
N LYS A 88 -7.89 7.48 22.32
CA LYS A 88 -8.04 6.36 23.27
C LYS A 88 -9.25 5.48 22.99
N ASP A 89 -10.25 6.00 22.30
CA ASP A 89 -11.50 5.32 22.06
C ASP A 89 -11.55 4.77 20.62
N ASP A 90 -12.21 3.63 20.43
CA ASP A 90 -12.42 3.03 19.10
C ASP A 90 -13.21 3.94 18.14
N ASP A 91 -13.91 4.96 18.68
CA ASP A 91 -14.66 5.97 17.92
C ASP A 91 -13.78 7.17 17.47
N ASP A 92 -12.50 7.16 17.76
CA ASP A 92 -11.57 8.26 17.44
C ASP A 92 -11.00 8.18 16.00
N GLU A 93 -11.60 7.37 15.13
CA GLU A 93 -11.14 7.20 13.76
C GLU A 93 -11.30 8.49 12.93
N VAL A 94 -10.22 8.89 12.26
CA VAL A 94 -10.25 9.94 11.24
C VAL A 94 -10.47 9.30 9.88
N ILE A 95 -11.43 9.84 9.13
CA ILE A 95 -11.71 9.41 7.78
C ILE A 95 -11.52 10.59 6.83
N VAL A 96 -10.70 10.39 5.80
CA VAL A 96 -10.42 11.40 4.78
C VAL A 96 -11.00 10.94 3.45
N TYR A 97 -11.70 11.83 2.76
CA TYR A 97 -12.22 11.60 1.42
C TYR A 97 -11.57 12.59 0.46
N ILE A 98 -10.89 12.08 -0.54
CA ILE A 98 -10.22 12.89 -1.56
C ILE A 98 -10.79 12.55 -2.93
N THR A 99 -11.18 13.60 -3.67
CA THR A 99 -11.42 13.55 -5.10
C THR A 99 -10.41 14.45 -5.78
N VAL A 100 -9.65 13.92 -6.73
CA VAL A 100 -8.64 14.67 -7.49
C VAL A 100 -8.54 14.14 -8.92
N LYS A 101 -8.28 15.02 -9.87
CA LYS A 101 -8.33 14.68 -11.30
C LYS A 101 -7.16 13.79 -11.72
N ASP A 102 -5.97 14.18 -11.36
CA ASP A 102 -4.72 13.52 -11.77
C ASP A 102 -3.99 13.01 -10.53
N ILE A 103 -3.51 11.74 -10.59
CA ILE A 103 -2.83 11.08 -9.47
C ILE A 103 -1.57 10.42 -10.02
N ASP A 104 -0.41 10.86 -9.55
CA ASP A 104 0.90 10.31 -9.89
C ASP A 104 1.70 9.83 -8.67
N GLY A 105 1.13 9.94 -7.48
CA GLY A 105 1.77 9.43 -6.27
C GLY A 105 0.84 9.30 -5.07
N LEU A 106 0.93 8.17 -4.37
CA LEU A 106 0.21 7.88 -3.14
C LEU A 106 1.18 7.37 -2.07
N SER A 107 1.13 7.95 -0.90
CA SER A 107 2.00 7.56 0.21
C SER A 107 1.20 7.45 1.51
N VAL A 108 1.44 6.36 2.24
CA VAL A 108 0.94 6.15 3.60
C VAL A 108 2.11 6.08 4.55
N GLY A 109 2.12 6.98 5.54
CA GLY A 109 3.07 6.97 6.65
C GLY A 109 2.37 6.55 7.95
N GLY A 110 3.09 5.90 8.87
CA GLY A 110 2.53 5.47 10.15
C GLY A 110 1.62 4.25 10.04
N SER A 111 0.38 4.32 10.56
CA SER A 111 -0.55 3.20 10.67
C SER A 111 -1.87 3.38 9.91
N GLY A 112 -1.99 4.41 9.08
CA GLY A 112 -3.22 4.65 8.32
C GLY A 112 -3.46 3.68 7.17
N ASP A 113 -4.71 3.62 6.70
CA ASP A 113 -5.13 2.79 5.57
C ASP A 113 -5.59 3.66 4.38
N LEU A 114 -5.02 3.43 3.20
CA LEU A 114 -5.42 4.10 1.96
C LEU A 114 -6.19 3.14 1.06
N ILE A 115 -7.37 3.58 0.63
CA ILE A 115 -8.26 2.81 -0.22
C ILE A 115 -8.57 3.62 -1.47
N GLY A 116 -8.17 3.13 -2.64
CA GLY A 116 -8.62 3.65 -3.93
C GLY A 116 -10.06 3.22 -4.20
N GLU A 117 -10.99 4.16 -4.26
CA GLU A 117 -12.41 3.88 -4.56
C GLU A 117 -12.67 3.70 -6.05
N THR A 118 -11.82 4.26 -6.88
CA THR A 118 -11.89 4.15 -8.34
C THR A 118 -10.57 3.65 -8.90
N LYS A 119 -10.60 3.07 -10.08
CA LYS A 119 -9.40 2.81 -10.84
C LYS A 119 -8.67 4.12 -11.14
N ILE A 120 -7.36 4.14 -10.92
CA ILE A 120 -6.47 5.27 -11.22
C ILE A 120 -5.90 5.06 -12.63
N ILE A 121 -6.06 6.05 -13.49
CA ILE A 121 -5.50 6.07 -14.86
C ILE A 121 -4.46 7.17 -14.89
N THR A 122 -3.22 6.82 -15.22
CA THR A 122 -2.09 7.76 -15.19
C THR A 122 -0.98 7.33 -16.16
N ASP A 123 0.01 8.19 -16.36
CA ASP A 123 1.20 7.80 -17.11
C ASP A 123 2.14 6.99 -16.21
N ASP A 124 2.62 7.58 -15.15
CA ASP A 124 3.48 6.92 -14.15
C ASP A 124 2.89 7.10 -12.76
N ILE A 125 3.22 6.18 -11.83
CA ILE A 125 2.76 6.31 -10.45
C ILE A 125 3.74 5.71 -9.45
N ASN A 126 3.91 6.42 -8.31
CA ASN A 126 4.65 5.94 -7.14
C ASN A 126 3.70 5.63 -5.99
N LEU A 127 3.75 4.41 -5.49
CA LEU A 127 2.99 3.92 -4.35
C LEU A 127 3.94 3.60 -3.20
N ASN A 128 3.77 4.22 -2.05
CA ASN A 128 4.70 4.03 -0.93
C ASN A 128 3.95 3.79 0.38
N VAL A 129 4.34 2.76 1.13
CA VAL A 129 3.89 2.54 2.50
C VAL A 129 5.08 2.50 3.43
N SER A 130 5.13 3.46 4.35
CA SER A 130 6.19 3.59 5.35
C SER A 130 5.60 3.46 6.76
N GLY A 131 5.92 2.40 7.45
CA GLY A 131 5.39 2.08 8.79
C GLY A 131 4.60 0.79 8.82
N SER A 132 3.41 0.81 9.42
CA SER A 132 2.54 -0.37 9.61
C SER A 132 1.21 -0.28 8.86
N GLY A 133 0.96 0.83 8.18
CA GLY A 133 -0.28 1.08 7.46
C GLY A 133 -0.46 0.21 6.21
N SER A 134 -1.57 0.42 5.52
CA SER A 134 -1.88 -0.32 4.29
C SER A 134 -2.32 0.58 3.14
N MET A 135 -2.12 0.08 1.91
CA MET A 135 -2.61 0.71 0.69
C MET A 135 -3.25 -0.34 -0.20
N LYS A 136 -4.44 -0.04 -0.71
CA LYS A 136 -5.15 -0.89 -1.67
C LYS A 136 -5.67 -0.06 -2.83
N VAL A 137 -5.17 -0.32 -4.04
CA VAL A 137 -5.49 0.46 -5.24
C VAL A 137 -5.60 -0.40 -6.49
N GLU A 138 -6.41 0.05 -7.44
CA GLU A 138 -6.43 -0.44 -8.81
C GLU A 138 -5.86 0.65 -9.74
N VAL A 139 -4.85 0.30 -10.55
CA VAL A 139 -4.10 1.27 -11.37
C VAL A 139 -3.93 0.77 -12.80
N GLU A 140 -4.19 1.63 -13.77
CA GLU A 140 -3.77 1.47 -15.15
C GLU A 140 -2.74 2.56 -15.49
N ALA A 141 -1.45 2.20 -15.48
CA ALA A 141 -0.37 3.09 -15.87
C ALA A 141 0.07 2.78 -17.30
N SER A 142 0.23 3.82 -18.15
CA SER A 142 0.78 3.67 -19.50
C SER A 142 2.29 3.48 -19.50
N GLY A 143 2.97 3.94 -18.48
CA GLY A 143 4.41 3.88 -18.23
C GLY A 143 4.77 3.03 -17.03
N ASP A 144 5.56 3.60 -16.14
CA ASP A 144 6.19 2.91 -15.02
C ASP A 144 5.34 3.01 -13.74
N MET A 145 5.31 1.92 -12.98
CA MET A 145 4.69 1.85 -11.67
C MET A 145 5.71 1.37 -10.64
N GLU A 146 5.78 2.07 -9.52
CA GLU A 146 6.63 1.72 -8.39
C GLU A 146 5.77 1.48 -7.14
N GLY A 147 6.08 0.42 -6.39
CA GLY A 147 5.30 0.03 -5.22
C GLY A 147 6.16 -0.42 -4.05
N ASP A 148 6.50 0.48 -3.12
CA ASP A 148 7.48 0.25 -2.08
C ASP A 148 6.86 0.13 -0.70
N VAL A 149 7.38 -0.82 0.09
CA VAL A 149 7.01 -1.02 1.48
C VAL A 149 8.26 -0.92 2.37
N SER A 150 8.25 0.04 3.28
CA SER A 150 9.28 0.19 4.30
C SER A 150 8.66 -0.01 5.69
N GLY A 151 9.10 -1.04 6.40
CA GLY A 151 8.58 -1.41 7.73
C GLY A 151 7.76 -2.70 7.72
N SER A 152 6.55 -2.66 8.29
CA SER A 152 5.66 -3.83 8.44
C SER A 152 4.33 -3.68 7.70
N GLY A 153 4.17 -2.60 6.96
CA GLY A 153 2.94 -2.29 6.24
C GLY A 153 2.71 -3.14 4.99
N ASN A 154 1.61 -2.86 4.29
CA ASN A 154 1.19 -3.66 3.14
C ASN A 154 0.76 -2.79 1.95
N ILE A 155 1.09 -3.23 0.73
CA ILE A 155 0.51 -2.73 -0.52
C ILE A 155 -0.26 -3.86 -1.21
N ASP A 156 -1.50 -3.61 -1.66
CA ASP A 156 -2.28 -4.45 -2.60
C ASP A 156 -2.54 -3.61 -3.85
N VAL A 157 -1.84 -3.91 -4.94
CA VAL A 157 -1.98 -3.22 -6.23
C VAL A 157 -2.43 -4.16 -7.32
N ARG A 158 -3.44 -3.72 -8.09
CA ARG A 158 -4.01 -4.47 -9.21
C ARG A 158 -4.09 -3.61 -10.46
N GLY A 159 -4.02 -4.25 -11.64
CA GLY A 159 -4.24 -3.56 -12.90
C GLY A 159 -3.20 -3.85 -13.97
N LYS A 160 -2.65 -2.82 -14.59
CA LYS A 160 -1.65 -2.99 -15.67
C LYS A 160 -0.66 -1.82 -15.71
N CYS A 161 0.55 -2.10 -16.22
CA CYS A 161 1.57 -1.09 -16.46
C CYS A 161 2.55 -1.56 -17.57
N LYS A 162 3.44 -0.68 -17.94
CA LYS A 162 4.55 -1.03 -18.84
C LYS A 162 5.67 -1.71 -18.07
N SER A 163 6.16 -1.10 -17.01
CA SER A 163 7.19 -1.66 -16.13
C SER A 163 6.75 -1.54 -14.66
N PHE A 164 7.18 -2.47 -13.83
CA PHE A 164 6.87 -2.47 -12.42
C PHE A 164 8.11 -2.71 -11.57
N ASN A 165 8.32 -1.85 -10.59
CA ASN A 165 9.34 -2.03 -9.56
C ASN A 165 8.69 -2.14 -8.18
N SER A 166 9.16 -3.04 -7.32
CA SER A 166 8.68 -3.14 -5.95
C SER A 166 9.77 -3.58 -5.00
N ASP A 167 10.05 -2.74 -4.01
CA ASP A 167 10.99 -3.01 -2.95
C ASP A 167 10.28 -3.14 -1.58
N VAL A 168 10.51 -4.27 -0.91
CA VAL A 168 10.05 -4.51 0.46
C VAL A 168 11.24 -4.52 1.41
N SER A 169 11.34 -3.48 2.22
CA SER A 169 12.38 -3.31 3.24
C SER A 169 11.78 -3.50 4.64
N GLY A 170 12.20 -4.55 5.33
CA GLY A 170 11.68 -4.92 6.66
C GLY A 170 10.89 -6.21 6.66
N SER A 171 9.68 -6.19 7.24
CA SER A 171 8.80 -7.37 7.39
C SER A 171 7.45 -7.22 6.68
N GLY A 172 7.29 -6.16 5.93
CA GLY A 172 6.05 -5.83 5.22
C GLY A 172 5.74 -6.75 4.04
N LYS A 173 4.66 -6.44 3.33
CA LYS A 173 4.15 -7.27 2.24
C LYS A 173 3.70 -6.42 1.04
N ALA A 174 4.08 -6.83 -0.17
CA ALA A 174 3.47 -6.36 -1.40
C ALA A 174 2.65 -7.48 -2.06
N ILE A 175 1.39 -7.21 -2.41
CA ILE A 175 0.51 -8.06 -3.20
C ILE A 175 0.32 -7.39 -4.55
N VAL A 176 0.74 -8.06 -5.60
CA VAL A 176 0.86 -7.52 -6.95
C VAL A 176 0.07 -8.38 -7.92
N SER A 177 -1.05 -7.87 -8.41
CA SER A 177 -1.89 -8.56 -9.41
C SER A 177 -1.89 -7.75 -10.71
N LEU A 178 -0.83 -7.85 -11.52
CA LEU A 178 -0.58 -6.95 -12.64
C LEU A 178 -0.35 -7.66 -13.98
N SER A 179 -0.86 -7.04 -15.04
CA SER A 179 -0.44 -7.33 -16.41
C SER A 179 0.67 -6.33 -16.80
N ILE A 180 1.92 -6.79 -16.78
CA ILE A 180 3.10 -5.98 -17.06
C ILE A 180 3.57 -6.29 -18.48
N SER A 181 3.53 -5.29 -19.37
CA SER A 181 3.91 -5.51 -20.78
C SER A 181 5.43 -5.61 -20.99
N GLY A 182 6.22 -5.06 -20.09
CA GLY A 182 7.69 -5.07 -20.07
C GLY A 182 8.23 -5.83 -18.87
N ASN A 183 9.07 -5.19 -18.09
CA ASN A 183 9.87 -5.80 -17.04
C ASN A 183 9.23 -5.62 -15.65
N ALA A 184 9.39 -6.63 -14.78
CA ALA A 184 9.13 -6.52 -13.36
C ALA A 184 10.43 -6.72 -12.58
N ASP A 185 10.69 -5.84 -11.60
CA ASP A 185 11.83 -5.93 -10.68
C ASP A 185 11.31 -6.03 -9.24
N PHE A 186 11.71 -7.08 -8.51
CA PHE A 186 11.28 -7.37 -7.16
C PHE A 186 12.46 -7.43 -6.21
N GLY A 187 12.50 -6.53 -5.24
CA GLY A 187 13.50 -6.46 -4.19
C GLY A 187 12.93 -6.82 -2.82
N VAL A 188 13.62 -7.66 -2.05
CA VAL A 188 13.29 -7.89 -0.65
C VAL A 188 14.54 -7.78 0.20
N SER A 189 14.55 -6.83 1.12
CA SER A 189 15.59 -6.64 2.13
C SER A 189 15.02 -6.90 3.52
N GLY A 190 15.44 -7.98 4.15
CA GLY A 190 14.94 -8.42 5.46
C GLY A 190 14.10 -9.68 5.41
N SER A 191 12.93 -9.68 6.03
CA SER A 191 12.03 -10.84 6.15
C SER A 191 10.68 -10.66 5.46
N GLY A 192 10.54 -9.60 4.71
CA GLY A 192 9.30 -9.24 4.00
C GLY A 192 8.92 -10.21 2.88
N LYS A 193 7.80 -9.93 2.23
CA LYS A 193 7.25 -10.80 1.21
C LYS A 193 6.67 -10.01 0.04
N ILE A 194 6.93 -10.49 -1.18
CA ILE A 194 6.20 -10.09 -2.39
C ILE A 194 5.40 -11.28 -2.89
N GLU A 195 4.10 -11.13 -3.07
CA GLU A 195 3.22 -12.10 -3.74
C GLU A 195 2.81 -11.49 -5.08
N ALA A 196 3.13 -12.17 -6.19
CA ALA A 196 2.85 -11.65 -7.51
C ALA A 196 2.09 -12.65 -8.38
N ASP A 197 1.05 -12.16 -9.06
CA ASP A 197 0.30 -12.87 -10.09
C ASP A 197 0.10 -12.01 -11.33
N GLY A 198 -0.18 -12.63 -12.49
CA GLY A 198 -0.40 -11.99 -13.76
C GLY A 198 0.65 -12.35 -14.82
N SER A 199 1.24 -11.35 -15.45
CA SER A 199 2.24 -11.58 -16.52
C SER A 199 3.28 -10.47 -16.60
N ALA A 200 4.51 -10.83 -17.02
CA ALA A 200 5.58 -9.89 -17.35
C ALA A 200 6.43 -10.45 -18.50
N SER A 201 7.08 -9.59 -19.29
CA SER A 201 8.03 -10.05 -20.31
C SER A 201 9.28 -10.65 -19.66
N SER A 202 9.84 -9.98 -18.67
CA SER A 202 10.95 -10.48 -17.88
C SER A 202 10.76 -10.13 -16.40
N VAL A 203 11.35 -10.95 -15.53
CA VAL A 203 11.33 -10.72 -14.09
C VAL A 203 12.78 -10.73 -13.58
N LYS A 204 13.10 -9.76 -12.75
CA LYS A 204 14.31 -9.78 -11.94
C LYS A 204 13.92 -9.81 -10.47
N THR A 205 14.59 -10.65 -9.69
CA THR A 205 14.31 -10.80 -8.28
C THR A 205 15.60 -10.77 -7.48
N SER A 206 15.66 -9.94 -6.45
CA SER A 206 16.80 -9.82 -5.55
C SER A 206 16.35 -9.96 -4.10
N ILE A 207 16.90 -10.92 -3.36
CA ILE A 207 16.61 -11.09 -1.93
C ILE A 207 17.90 -10.97 -1.13
N SER A 208 17.87 -10.07 -0.14
CA SER A 208 18.91 -9.95 0.88
C SER A 208 18.28 -10.23 2.25
N GLY A 209 18.59 -11.39 2.84
CA GLY A 209 18.02 -11.84 4.12
C GLY A 209 17.20 -13.12 4.01
N SER A 210 16.03 -13.14 4.65
CA SER A 210 15.15 -14.33 4.75
C SER A 210 13.77 -14.12 4.12
N GLY A 211 13.62 -13.08 3.32
CA GLY A 211 12.37 -12.72 2.67
C GLY A 211 11.92 -13.70 1.59
N LYS A 212 10.75 -13.43 1.01
CA LYS A 212 10.15 -14.33 0.00
C LYS A 212 9.58 -13.55 -1.17
N VAL A 213 9.78 -14.09 -2.39
CA VAL A 213 9.07 -13.67 -3.58
C VAL A 213 8.26 -14.86 -4.11
N LEU A 214 6.94 -14.79 -3.98
CA LEU A 214 6.01 -15.85 -4.36
C LEU A 214 5.27 -15.44 -5.65
N ALA A 215 5.89 -15.73 -6.78
CA ALA A 215 5.42 -15.36 -8.12
C ALA A 215 5.14 -16.60 -9.00
N ALA A 216 4.74 -17.73 -8.39
CA ALA A 216 4.39 -18.95 -9.13
C ALA A 216 3.15 -18.81 -10.03
N ASN A 217 2.40 -17.72 -9.90
CA ASN A 217 1.25 -17.38 -10.74
C ASN A 217 1.54 -16.17 -11.67
N LEU A 218 2.75 -15.62 -11.63
CA LEU A 218 3.20 -14.60 -12.57
C LEU A 218 3.93 -15.27 -13.73
N GLU A 219 3.33 -15.30 -14.90
CA GLU A 219 3.96 -15.85 -16.09
C GLU A 219 5.02 -14.92 -16.67
N THR A 220 6.23 -15.42 -16.90
CA THR A 220 7.29 -14.64 -17.55
C THR A 220 8.06 -15.45 -18.61
N ASN A 221 8.65 -14.78 -19.59
CA ASN A 221 9.52 -15.43 -20.57
C ASN A 221 10.89 -15.74 -19.98
N SER A 222 11.47 -14.80 -19.23
CA SER A 222 12.77 -14.95 -18.59
C SER A 222 12.77 -14.46 -17.16
N CYS A 223 13.58 -15.09 -16.33
CA CYS A 223 13.73 -14.66 -14.93
C CYS A 223 15.19 -14.72 -14.50
N GLU A 224 15.65 -13.66 -13.86
CA GLU A 224 16.92 -13.58 -13.16
C GLU A 224 16.65 -13.53 -11.65
N VAL A 225 17.27 -14.44 -10.88
CA VAL A 225 17.12 -14.52 -9.43
C VAL A 225 18.46 -14.39 -8.75
N ARG A 226 18.57 -13.48 -7.80
CA ARG A 226 19.72 -13.35 -6.90
C ARG A 226 19.26 -13.45 -5.44
N ILE A 227 19.81 -14.41 -4.69
CA ILE A 227 19.55 -14.57 -3.27
C ILE A 227 20.85 -14.47 -2.49
N SER A 228 20.90 -13.58 -1.52
CA SER A 228 21.95 -13.48 -0.51
C SER A 228 21.32 -13.73 0.88
N GLY A 229 21.47 -14.93 1.41
CA GLY A 229 20.89 -15.35 2.68
C GLY A 229 20.06 -16.63 2.59
N SER A 230 18.88 -16.64 3.22
CA SER A 230 18.01 -17.83 3.35
C SER A 230 16.63 -17.60 2.71
N GLY A 231 16.49 -16.65 1.80
CA GLY A 231 15.24 -16.34 1.17
C GLY A 231 14.73 -17.39 0.19
N ASP A 232 13.44 -17.33 -0.15
CA ASP A 232 12.78 -18.24 -1.07
C ASP A 232 12.19 -17.48 -2.27
N VAL A 233 12.35 -18.03 -3.46
CA VAL A 233 11.71 -17.53 -4.69
C VAL A 233 10.88 -18.63 -5.32
N GLU A 234 9.63 -18.32 -5.68
CA GLU A 234 8.79 -19.12 -6.57
C GLU A 234 8.47 -18.31 -7.83
N ILE A 235 8.63 -18.91 -9.01
CA ILE A 235 8.43 -18.20 -10.28
C ILE A 235 7.89 -19.16 -11.36
N ASN A 236 7.16 -18.63 -12.35
CA ASN A 236 6.67 -19.38 -13.50
C ASN A 236 7.33 -18.87 -14.78
N VAL A 237 8.31 -19.63 -15.31
CA VAL A 237 9.19 -19.22 -16.40
C VAL A 237 8.98 -20.08 -17.64
N LYS A 238 8.88 -19.45 -18.81
CA LYS A 238 8.68 -20.12 -20.10
C LYS A 238 9.98 -20.49 -20.81
N ASN A 239 10.98 -19.60 -20.86
CA ASN A 239 12.14 -19.77 -21.72
C ASN A 239 13.48 -19.90 -20.98
N GLU A 240 13.80 -18.97 -20.08
CA GLU A 240 15.12 -18.89 -19.45
C GLU A 240 15.05 -18.53 -17.97
N LEU A 241 15.74 -19.29 -17.13
CA LEU A 241 15.93 -19.04 -15.72
C LEU A 241 17.43 -18.96 -15.40
N ASP A 242 17.88 -17.82 -14.89
CA ASP A 242 19.20 -17.64 -14.31
C ASP A 242 19.07 -17.42 -12.80
N ALA A 243 19.71 -18.27 -11.98
CA ALA A 243 19.60 -18.20 -10.54
C ALA A 243 20.98 -18.25 -9.86
N ILE A 244 21.26 -17.26 -9.04
CA ILE A 244 22.49 -17.18 -8.23
C ILE A 244 22.09 -17.13 -6.76
N ILE A 245 22.56 -18.10 -5.98
CA ILE A 245 22.26 -18.24 -4.55
C ILE A 245 23.54 -18.18 -3.75
N SER A 246 23.65 -17.23 -2.84
CA SER A 246 24.71 -17.17 -1.84
C SER A 246 24.09 -17.38 -0.44
N GLY A 247 24.20 -18.59 0.09
CA GLY A 247 23.61 -18.99 1.37
C GLY A 247 22.75 -20.24 1.29
N SER A 248 21.62 -20.26 2.00
CA SER A 248 20.75 -21.43 2.14
C SER A 248 19.37 -21.26 1.48
N GLY A 249 19.20 -20.24 0.67
CA GLY A 249 17.94 -19.94 0.01
C GLY A 249 17.50 -20.98 -1.02
N SER A 250 16.25 -20.91 -1.47
CA SER A 250 15.73 -21.83 -2.49
C SER A 250 15.00 -21.10 -3.62
N VAL A 251 15.16 -21.60 -4.84
CA VAL A 251 14.40 -21.18 -6.01
C VAL A 251 13.57 -22.36 -6.51
N ARG A 252 12.26 -22.16 -6.54
CA ARG A 252 11.31 -23.15 -7.08
C ARG A 252 10.64 -22.56 -8.33
N TYR A 253 10.63 -23.31 -9.41
CA TYR A 253 10.05 -22.81 -10.65
C TYR A 253 9.01 -23.73 -11.26
N LYS A 254 7.97 -23.13 -11.86
CA LYS A 254 7.01 -23.76 -12.77
C LYS A 254 7.43 -23.48 -14.23
N GLY A 255 6.77 -24.16 -15.16
CA GLY A 255 7.03 -24.03 -16.59
C GLY A 255 8.04 -25.06 -17.10
N ASN A 256 8.44 -24.88 -18.35
CA ASN A 256 9.42 -25.75 -19.01
C ASN A 256 10.48 -24.88 -19.74
N PRO A 257 11.26 -24.09 -18.98
CA PRO A 257 12.28 -23.24 -19.61
C PRO A 257 13.27 -24.12 -20.38
N SER A 258 13.64 -23.67 -21.58
CA SER A 258 14.64 -24.34 -22.42
C SER A 258 16.07 -24.18 -21.87
N LYS A 259 16.27 -23.18 -21.00
CA LYS A 259 17.57 -22.90 -20.38
C LYS A 259 17.37 -22.64 -18.90
N VAL A 260 18.09 -23.39 -18.07
CA VAL A 260 18.16 -23.18 -16.62
C VAL A 260 19.64 -23.14 -16.23
N ASN A 261 20.10 -21.97 -15.86
CA ASN A 261 21.42 -21.76 -15.30
C ASN A 261 21.29 -21.57 -13.80
N SER A 262 22.10 -22.27 -13.02
CA SER A 262 22.10 -22.08 -11.58
C SER A 262 23.51 -22.14 -11.01
N ALA A 263 23.82 -21.23 -10.11
CA ALA A 263 25.03 -21.24 -9.31
C ALA A 263 24.67 -21.07 -7.83
N SER A 264 25.18 -21.95 -6.97
CA SER A 264 24.96 -21.85 -5.54
C SER A 264 26.29 -21.89 -4.80
N SER A 265 26.47 -20.94 -3.87
CA SER A 265 27.55 -20.93 -2.88
C SER A 265 26.91 -21.10 -1.50
N GLY A 266 26.91 -22.32 -0.98
CA GLY A 266 26.25 -22.73 0.26
C GLY A 266 25.31 -23.91 0.07
N SER A 267 24.22 -23.98 0.87
CA SER A 267 23.24 -25.08 0.83
C SER A 267 22.01 -24.76 -0.03
N GLY A 268 22.04 -23.67 -0.78
CA GLY A 268 20.94 -23.24 -1.63
C GLY A 268 20.67 -24.19 -2.80
N ASN A 269 19.42 -24.27 -3.24
CA ASN A 269 19.02 -25.16 -4.32
C ASN A 269 18.02 -24.52 -5.29
N VAL A 270 18.06 -25.01 -6.55
CA VAL A 270 17.10 -24.65 -7.60
C VAL A 270 16.40 -25.94 -8.03
N ARG A 271 15.06 -25.96 -8.00
CA ARG A 271 14.27 -27.14 -8.36
C ARG A 271 12.95 -26.78 -9.02
N LYS A 272 12.45 -27.68 -9.84
CA LYS A 272 11.10 -27.59 -10.41
C LYS A 272 10.05 -27.88 -9.34
N LEU A 273 8.90 -27.15 -9.36
CA LEU A 273 7.71 -27.39 -8.53
C LEU A 273 6.94 -28.62 -9.01
#